data_c80c3f1e466a1b47d4961bf0ab684183
#
_entry.id   c80c3f1e466a1b47d4961bf0ab684183
#
_cell.length_a   1.000
_cell.length_b   1.000
_cell.length_c   1.000
_cell.angle_alpha   90.00
_cell.angle_beta   90.00
_cell.angle_gamma   90.00
#
_symmetry.space_group_name_H-M   'P 1'
#
loop_
_entity.id
_entity.type
_entity.pdbx_description
1 polymer ?
#
loop_
_entity_poly.entity_id
_entity_poly.type
_entity_poly.pdbx_seq_one_letter_code
_entity_poly.pdbx_strand_id
1 'polypeptide(L)'
;MSAVIQAGGLGKAYRRTWALRDCTLAIPEGRVVGLVGPNGAGKTTLLRLAAGLLAPTCGMISVFGEEPAAGAAQLARVGFVAQDTPVYARMPVAAHLRLGAWLNPAWDSELARRRIAQVGLDPRQRAGSLSGGERAQLALTLALAKRPELLILDEPVASLDPLARREFLRGLMEAVAEHGTSVVLSSHLVADLERVCDYLVVLVASRVRIAGEVSTLLASHHRLSGPRRDPGALPAGVEVIEESHTDKQSTLLARTGEPIHDPSWTITPVSMEDLVLAYMSRARDDRTRRLEVVS
;
A
#
# COMPACT_ATOMS: atom_id res chain seq x y z
N MET A 1 16.04 -12.55 2.27
CA MET A 1 14.59 -12.72 2.27
C MET A 1 14.14 -12.74 0.82
N SER A 2 13.25 -13.68 0.44
CA SER A 2 12.65 -13.70 -0.90
C SER A 2 11.70 -12.49 -1.05
N ALA A 3 11.67 -11.91 -2.25
CA ALA A 3 10.76 -10.81 -2.56
C ALA A 3 9.52 -11.37 -3.28
N VAL A 4 8.33 -11.03 -2.79
CA VAL A 4 7.08 -11.41 -3.44
C VAL A 4 6.79 -10.56 -4.67
N ILE A 5 7.14 -9.26 -4.63
CA ILE A 5 7.12 -8.34 -5.78
C ILE A 5 8.49 -7.69 -5.89
N GLN A 6 9.07 -7.70 -7.08
CA GLN A 6 10.32 -7.01 -7.38
C GLN A 6 10.14 -6.14 -8.62
N ALA A 7 10.55 -4.88 -8.53
CA ALA A 7 10.53 -3.93 -9.63
C ALA A 7 11.89 -3.26 -9.79
N GLY A 8 12.36 -3.12 -11.02
CA GLY A 8 13.61 -2.46 -11.37
C GLY A 8 13.42 -1.45 -12.49
N GLY A 9 13.65 -0.15 -12.21
CA GLY A 9 13.47 0.95 -13.15
C GLY A 9 12.06 1.01 -13.76
N LEU A 10 11.06 0.50 -13.03
CA LEU A 10 9.70 0.33 -13.54
C LEU A 10 9.07 1.66 -13.90
N GLY A 11 8.55 1.75 -15.13
CA GLY A 11 7.84 2.91 -15.62
C GLY A 11 6.57 2.54 -16.38
N LYS A 12 5.52 3.34 -16.17
CA LYS A 12 4.26 3.26 -16.91
C LYS A 12 3.81 4.64 -17.34
N ALA A 13 3.72 4.84 -18.63
CA ALA A 13 3.20 6.06 -19.23
C ALA A 13 1.81 5.81 -19.86
N TYR A 14 0.94 6.79 -19.76
CA TYR A 14 -0.32 6.89 -20.47
C TYR A 14 -0.25 8.13 -21.37
N ARG A 15 -0.16 7.93 -22.68
CA ARG A 15 0.07 9.01 -23.65
C ARG A 15 1.34 9.81 -23.28
N ARG A 16 1.21 11.04 -22.78
CA ARG A 16 2.30 11.94 -22.39
C ARG A 16 2.54 12.04 -20.89
N THR A 17 1.78 11.33 -20.07
CA THR A 17 1.84 11.42 -18.60
C THR A 17 2.39 10.13 -18.02
N TRP A 18 3.43 10.25 -17.20
CA TRP A 18 3.97 9.13 -16.44
C TRP A 18 3.14 8.90 -15.17
N ALA A 19 2.55 7.73 -15.06
CA ALA A 19 1.90 7.27 -13.83
C ALA A 19 2.91 6.64 -12.86
N LEU A 20 3.95 5.99 -13.42
CA LEU A 20 5.12 5.50 -12.67
C LEU A 20 6.36 5.85 -13.47
N ARG A 21 7.43 6.24 -12.78
CA ARG A 21 8.68 6.63 -13.39
C ARG A 21 9.86 6.16 -12.55
N ASP A 22 10.68 5.26 -13.12
CA ASP A 22 11.92 4.79 -12.50
C ASP A 22 11.68 4.28 -11.05
N CYS A 23 10.65 3.42 -10.90
CA CYS A 23 10.34 2.81 -9.61
C CYS A 23 11.15 1.54 -9.42
N THR A 24 11.97 1.53 -8.37
CA THR A 24 12.74 0.36 -7.94
C THR A 24 12.33 0.02 -6.52
N LEU A 25 11.83 -1.19 -6.30
CA LEU A 25 11.42 -1.68 -4.99
C LEU A 25 11.46 -3.21 -4.94
N ALA A 26 11.61 -3.73 -3.73
CA ALA A 26 11.44 -5.15 -3.41
C ALA A 26 10.49 -5.25 -2.21
N ILE A 27 9.37 -5.92 -2.41
CA ILE A 27 8.39 -6.21 -1.35
C ILE A 27 8.69 -7.60 -0.82
N PRO A 28 9.03 -7.75 0.47
CA PRO A 28 9.35 -9.05 1.05
C PRO A 28 8.10 -9.94 1.17
N GLU A 29 8.32 -11.24 1.11
CA GLU A 29 7.29 -12.25 1.30
C GLU A 29 6.84 -12.33 2.77
N GLY A 30 5.56 -12.70 3.01
CA GLY A 30 5.00 -12.89 4.34
C GLY A 30 4.70 -11.58 5.09
N ARG A 31 4.71 -10.43 4.43
CA ARG A 31 4.47 -9.11 5.04
C ARG A 31 3.12 -8.53 4.67
N VAL A 32 2.60 -7.70 5.56
CA VAL A 32 1.46 -6.81 5.29
C VAL A 32 1.99 -5.43 4.93
N VAL A 33 1.96 -5.11 3.66
CA VAL A 33 2.58 -3.92 3.08
C VAL A 33 1.55 -2.83 2.86
N GLY A 34 1.75 -1.67 3.48
CA GLY A 34 1.00 -0.45 3.21
C GLY A 34 1.61 0.33 2.03
N LEU A 35 0.85 0.48 0.95
CA LEU A 35 1.22 1.35 -0.17
C LEU A 35 0.47 2.68 -0.04
N VAL A 36 1.19 3.74 0.32
CA VAL A 36 0.60 5.05 0.61
C VAL A 36 1.10 6.12 -0.35
N GLY A 37 0.27 7.12 -0.58
CA GLY A 37 0.60 8.26 -1.44
C GLY A 37 -0.64 9.02 -1.86
N PRO A 38 -0.50 10.28 -2.33
CA PRO A 38 -1.63 11.10 -2.76
C PRO A 38 -2.36 10.50 -3.96
N ASN A 39 -3.55 11.02 -4.25
CA ASN A 39 -4.28 10.66 -5.45
C ASN A 39 -3.45 10.99 -6.71
N GLY A 40 -3.41 10.07 -7.67
CA GLY A 40 -2.58 10.22 -8.87
C GLY A 40 -1.09 9.90 -8.69
N ALA A 41 -0.65 9.45 -7.52
CA ALA A 41 0.74 9.06 -7.28
C ALA A 41 1.20 7.82 -8.07
N GLY A 42 0.25 6.99 -8.54
CA GLY A 42 0.53 5.78 -9.30
C GLY A 42 0.24 4.47 -8.54
N LYS A 43 -0.35 4.52 -7.34
CA LYS A 43 -0.65 3.33 -6.50
C LYS A 43 -1.42 2.26 -7.28
N THR A 44 -2.59 2.59 -7.80
CA THR A 44 -3.42 1.70 -8.63
C THR A 44 -2.66 1.16 -9.84
N THR A 45 -1.82 1.98 -10.47
CA THR A 45 -1.01 1.56 -11.63
C THR A 45 0.02 0.51 -11.21
N LEU A 46 0.72 0.71 -10.09
CA LEU A 46 1.67 -0.26 -9.55
C LEU A 46 1.00 -1.59 -9.21
N LEU A 47 -0.15 -1.54 -8.52
CA LEU A 47 -0.91 -2.72 -8.14
C LEU A 47 -1.44 -3.49 -9.36
N ARG A 48 -1.92 -2.80 -10.39
CA ARG A 48 -2.40 -3.42 -11.63
C ARG A 48 -1.25 -4.03 -12.46
N LEU A 49 -0.06 -3.44 -12.43
CA LEU A 49 1.14 -4.04 -13.02
C LEU A 49 1.52 -5.32 -12.29
N ALA A 50 1.54 -5.30 -10.94
CA ALA A 50 1.82 -6.49 -10.12
C ALA A 50 0.76 -7.59 -10.29
N ALA A 51 -0.50 -7.23 -10.52
CA ALA A 51 -1.57 -8.18 -10.80
C ALA A 51 -1.58 -8.70 -12.26
N GLY A 52 -0.68 -8.21 -13.13
CA GLY A 52 -0.63 -8.57 -14.56
C GLY A 52 -1.78 -8.00 -15.41
N LEU A 53 -2.52 -7.02 -14.87
CA LEU A 53 -3.61 -6.34 -15.59
C LEU A 53 -3.12 -5.25 -16.53
N LEU A 54 -1.85 -4.86 -16.39
CA LEU A 54 -1.16 -3.86 -17.22
C LEU A 54 0.25 -4.36 -17.54
N ALA A 55 0.75 -4.01 -18.71
CA ALA A 55 2.17 -4.17 -19.04
C ALA A 55 2.95 -2.87 -18.76
N PRO A 56 4.21 -2.93 -18.32
CA PRO A 56 5.06 -1.77 -18.15
C PRO A 56 5.37 -1.09 -19.48
N THR A 57 5.70 0.20 -19.45
CA THR A 57 6.23 0.94 -20.61
C THR A 57 7.75 0.78 -20.68
N CYS A 58 8.42 0.71 -19.54
CA CYS A 58 9.86 0.43 -19.42
C CYS A 58 10.17 -0.19 -18.05
N GLY A 59 11.38 -0.71 -17.91
CA GLY A 59 11.80 -1.43 -16.71
C GLY A 59 11.16 -2.81 -16.61
N MET A 60 11.22 -3.39 -15.42
CA MET A 60 10.69 -4.73 -15.17
C MET A 60 9.91 -4.80 -13.88
N ILE A 61 8.99 -5.76 -13.82
CA ILE A 61 8.31 -6.17 -12.58
C ILE A 61 8.17 -7.69 -12.61
N SER A 62 8.40 -8.32 -11.47
CA SER A 62 8.17 -9.75 -11.27
C SER A 62 7.37 -9.99 -9.99
N VAL A 63 6.59 -11.06 -9.98
CA VAL A 63 5.84 -11.56 -8.84
C VAL A 63 6.20 -13.01 -8.64
N PHE A 64 6.72 -13.35 -7.45
CA PHE A 64 7.33 -14.66 -7.15
C PHE A 64 8.48 -15.03 -8.13
N GLY A 65 9.22 -14.02 -8.62
CA GLY A 65 10.30 -14.20 -9.59
C GLY A 65 9.87 -14.40 -11.04
N GLU A 66 8.56 -14.43 -11.33
CA GLU A 66 8.00 -14.62 -12.67
C GLU A 66 7.35 -13.32 -13.18
N GLU A 67 7.13 -13.22 -14.49
CA GLU A 67 6.33 -12.13 -15.06
C GLU A 67 4.89 -12.19 -14.53
N PRO A 68 4.27 -11.05 -14.13
CA PRO A 68 2.90 -11.05 -13.66
C PRO A 68 1.92 -11.63 -14.70
N ALA A 69 1.04 -12.52 -14.27
CA ALA A 69 0.07 -13.25 -15.11
C ALA A 69 0.71 -14.14 -16.20
N ALA A 70 1.93 -14.64 -15.96
CA ALA A 70 2.64 -15.52 -16.92
C ALA A 70 1.86 -16.79 -17.29
N GLY A 71 0.88 -17.20 -16.47
CA GLY A 71 0.03 -18.35 -16.75
C GLY A 71 -0.98 -18.63 -15.65
N ALA A 72 -1.80 -19.65 -15.82
CA ALA A 72 -2.85 -20.02 -14.88
C ALA A 72 -2.31 -20.36 -13.48
N ALA A 73 -1.15 -21.00 -13.39
CA ALA A 73 -0.51 -21.34 -12.12
C ALA A 73 -0.11 -20.08 -11.33
N GLN A 74 0.52 -19.11 -11.99
CA GLN A 74 0.91 -17.84 -11.36
C GLN A 74 -0.32 -16.99 -11.01
N LEU A 75 -1.33 -16.94 -11.89
CA LEU A 75 -2.61 -16.30 -11.59
C LEU A 75 -3.30 -16.91 -10.38
N ALA A 76 -3.24 -18.22 -10.18
CA ALA A 76 -3.83 -18.89 -9.02
C ALA A 76 -3.23 -18.42 -7.69
N ARG A 77 -1.95 -18.02 -7.66
CA ARG A 77 -1.22 -17.55 -6.48
C ARG A 77 -1.53 -16.10 -6.09
N VAL A 78 -2.14 -15.31 -6.98
CA VAL A 78 -2.38 -13.87 -6.76
C VAL A 78 -3.88 -13.59 -6.64
N GLY A 79 -4.33 -13.04 -5.52
CA GLY A 79 -5.65 -12.46 -5.33
C GLY A 79 -5.63 -10.96 -5.57
N PHE A 80 -6.64 -10.41 -6.25
CA PHE A 80 -6.74 -8.96 -6.50
C PHE A 80 -8.16 -8.46 -6.17
N VAL A 81 -8.23 -7.39 -5.38
CA VAL A 81 -9.48 -6.66 -5.10
C VAL A 81 -9.28 -5.22 -5.60
N ALA A 82 -10.05 -4.83 -6.60
CA ALA A 82 -10.02 -3.48 -7.16
C ALA A 82 -10.82 -2.50 -6.28
N GLN A 83 -10.51 -1.22 -6.38
CA GLN A 83 -11.10 -0.11 -5.61
C GLN A 83 -12.64 -0.05 -5.70
N ASP A 84 -13.19 -0.32 -6.89
CA ASP A 84 -14.64 -0.32 -7.14
C ASP A 84 -15.33 -1.62 -6.76
N THR A 85 -14.59 -2.58 -6.19
CA THR A 85 -15.10 -3.91 -5.77
C THR A 85 -16.04 -4.51 -6.80
N PRO A 86 -15.57 -4.79 -8.04
CA PRO A 86 -16.42 -5.19 -9.15
C PRO A 86 -17.04 -6.56 -8.87
N VAL A 87 -18.36 -6.58 -8.72
CA VAL A 87 -19.17 -7.79 -8.60
C VAL A 87 -20.31 -7.76 -9.61
N TYR A 88 -20.78 -8.90 -10.04
CA TYR A 88 -21.90 -8.97 -10.99
C TYR A 88 -23.20 -8.63 -10.27
N ALA A 89 -23.69 -7.38 -10.41
CA ALA A 89 -24.80 -6.82 -9.66
C ALA A 89 -26.10 -7.69 -9.69
N ARG A 90 -26.38 -8.35 -10.81
CA ARG A 90 -27.57 -9.20 -10.98
C ARG A 90 -27.39 -10.63 -10.43
N MET A 91 -26.18 -11.02 -10.09
CA MET A 91 -25.82 -12.36 -9.64
C MET A 91 -25.99 -12.47 -8.12
N PRO A 92 -26.61 -13.54 -7.59
CA PRO A 92 -26.64 -13.81 -6.16
C PRO A 92 -25.24 -14.06 -5.57
N VAL A 93 -25.07 -13.83 -4.27
CA VAL A 93 -23.82 -14.11 -3.53
C VAL A 93 -23.38 -15.56 -3.77
N ALA A 94 -24.27 -16.54 -3.59
CA ALA A 94 -23.96 -17.97 -3.82
C ALA A 94 -23.48 -18.27 -5.24
N ALA A 95 -23.94 -17.52 -6.23
CA ALA A 95 -23.50 -17.72 -7.61
C ALA A 95 -22.06 -17.19 -7.83
N HIS A 96 -21.66 -16.11 -7.15
CA HIS A 96 -20.27 -15.66 -7.15
C HIS A 96 -19.34 -16.73 -6.54
N LEU A 97 -19.74 -17.37 -5.43
CA LEU A 97 -18.94 -18.42 -4.83
C LEU A 97 -18.78 -19.63 -5.79
N ARG A 98 -19.86 -20.04 -6.49
CA ARG A 98 -19.77 -21.11 -7.50
C ARG A 98 -18.88 -20.74 -8.67
N LEU A 99 -18.98 -19.49 -9.15
CA LEU A 99 -18.11 -19.00 -10.22
C LEU A 99 -16.65 -19.01 -9.77
N GLY A 100 -16.37 -18.54 -8.55
CA GLY A 100 -15.04 -18.62 -7.96
C GLY A 100 -14.49 -20.04 -7.93
N ALA A 101 -15.31 -21.00 -7.52
CA ALA A 101 -14.93 -22.42 -7.49
C ALA A 101 -14.63 -23.00 -8.89
N TRP A 102 -15.34 -22.58 -9.91
CA TRP A 102 -15.08 -23.05 -11.28
C TRP A 102 -13.81 -22.45 -11.90
N LEU A 103 -13.46 -21.23 -11.50
CA LEU A 103 -12.34 -20.51 -12.10
C LEU A 103 -11.01 -20.72 -11.37
N ASN A 104 -11.02 -21.24 -10.14
CA ASN A 104 -9.82 -21.34 -9.32
C ASN A 104 -9.56 -22.76 -8.84
N PRO A 105 -8.42 -23.38 -9.22
CA PRO A 105 -8.15 -24.79 -8.91
C PRO A 105 -7.97 -25.08 -7.40
N ALA A 106 -7.47 -24.10 -6.63
CA ALA A 106 -7.24 -24.21 -5.19
C ALA A 106 -8.36 -23.60 -4.35
N TRP A 107 -9.57 -23.46 -4.91
CA TRP A 107 -10.70 -22.84 -4.26
C TRP A 107 -11.14 -23.54 -2.99
N ASP A 108 -11.23 -22.79 -1.90
CA ASP A 108 -11.74 -23.25 -0.61
C ASP A 108 -13.20 -22.87 -0.42
N SER A 109 -14.09 -23.84 -0.72
CA SER A 109 -15.54 -23.64 -0.58
C SER A 109 -16.00 -23.57 0.87
N GLU A 110 -15.26 -24.14 1.82
CA GLU A 110 -15.59 -24.10 3.24
C GLU A 110 -15.25 -22.74 3.82
N LEU A 111 -14.05 -22.22 3.54
CA LEU A 111 -13.65 -20.86 3.88
C LEU A 111 -14.66 -19.84 3.33
N ALA A 112 -15.01 -19.95 2.06
CA ALA A 112 -15.95 -19.03 1.43
C ALA A 112 -17.30 -19.01 2.14
N ARG A 113 -17.88 -20.20 2.43
CA ARG A 113 -19.17 -20.31 3.14
C ARG A 113 -19.08 -19.79 4.57
N ARG A 114 -18.03 -20.16 5.31
CA ARG A 114 -17.80 -19.71 6.68
C ARG A 114 -17.72 -18.18 6.74
N ARG A 115 -16.96 -17.55 5.86
CA ARG A 115 -16.83 -16.08 5.81
C ARG A 115 -18.14 -15.38 5.46
N ILE A 116 -18.89 -15.86 4.48
CA ILE A 116 -20.22 -15.31 4.12
C ILE A 116 -21.18 -15.38 5.33
N ALA A 117 -21.16 -16.48 6.08
CA ALA A 117 -21.96 -16.61 7.29
C ALA A 117 -21.50 -15.66 8.41
N GLN A 118 -20.18 -15.52 8.61
CA GLN A 118 -19.59 -14.60 9.61
C GLN A 118 -19.95 -13.14 9.38
N VAL A 119 -19.97 -12.69 8.11
CA VAL A 119 -20.34 -11.32 7.77
C VAL A 119 -21.84 -11.12 7.58
N GLY A 120 -22.65 -12.16 7.81
CA GLY A 120 -24.12 -12.08 7.78
C GLY A 120 -24.72 -11.90 6.39
N LEU A 121 -24.01 -12.24 5.30
CA LEU A 121 -24.53 -12.10 3.95
C LEU A 121 -25.50 -13.24 3.61
N ASP A 122 -26.71 -12.89 3.09
CA ASP A 122 -27.62 -13.90 2.54
C ASP A 122 -27.08 -14.44 1.21
N PRO A 123 -26.84 -15.75 1.08
CA PRO A 123 -26.39 -16.36 -0.17
C PRO A 123 -27.32 -16.14 -1.37
N ARG A 124 -28.61 -15.87 -1.13
CA ARG A 124 -29.62 -15.66 -2.16
C ARG A 124 -29.70 -14.20 -2.60
N GLN A 125 -29.18 -13.26 -1.81
CA GLN A 125 -29.22 -11.83 -2.09
C GLN A 125 -28.38 -11.50 -3.34
N ARG A 126 -28.92 -10.62 -4.19
CA ARG A 126 -28.16 -10.14 -5.37
C ARG A 126 -27.08 -9.16 -4.95
N ALA A 127 -25.89 -9.28 -5.53
CA ALA A 127 -24.76 -8.42 -5.18
C ALA A 127 -25.02 -6.91 -5.42
N GLY A 128 -25.89 -6.56 -6.35
CA GLY A 128 -26.27 -5.16 -6.58
C GLY A 128 -27.09 -4.52 -5.47
N SER A 129 -27.75 -5.30 -4.60
CA SER A 129 -28.50 -4.80 -3.44
C SER A 129 -27.67 -4.77 -2.14
N LEU A 130 -26.42 -5.22 -2.19
CA LEU A 130 -25.51 -5.14 -1.06
C LEU A 130 -25.07 -3.69 -0.82
N SER A 131 -24.87 -3.34 0.45
CA SER A 131 -24.19 -2.10 0.85
C SER A 131 -22.74 -2.08 0.34
N GLY A 132 -22.06 -0.95 0.42
CA GLY A 132 -20.64 -0.84 0.08
C GLY A 132 -19.78 -1.79 0.90
N GLY A 133 -20.01 -1.85 2.23
CA GLY A 133 -19.31 -2.74 3.15
C GLY A 133 -19.54 -4.21 2.84
N GLU A 134 -20.78 -4.62 2.60
CA GLU A 134 -21.13 -6.00 2.24
C GLU A 134 -20.50 -6.41 0.91
N ARG A 135 -20.45 -5.53 -0.10
CA ARG A 135 -19.75 -5.80 -1.36
C ARG A 135 -18.26 -5.96 -1.17
N ALA A 136 -17.63 -5.12 -0.34
CA ALA A 136 -16.22 -5.25 -0.01
C ALA A 136 -15.93 -6.59 0.69
N GLN A 137 -16.79 -7.01 1.62
CA GLN A 137 -16.67 -8.31 2.29
C GLN A 137 -16.86 -9.49 1.32
N LEU A 138 -17.80 -9.39 0.38
CA LEU A 138 -17.96 -10.38 -0.68
C LEU A 138 -16.69 -10.46 -1.55
N ALA A 139 -16.16 -9.32 -2.02
CA ALA A 139 -14.96 -9.27 -2.83
C ALA A 139 -13.74 -9.84 -2.10
N LEU A 140 -13.56 -9.49 -0.82
CA LEU A 140 -12.50 -10.03 0.03
C LEU A 140 -12.67 -11.56 0.20
N THR A 141 -13.89 -12.04 0.43
CA THR A 141 -14.17 -13.48 0.55
C THR A 141 -13.81 -14.24 -0.71
N LEU A 142 -14.16 -13.69 -1.89
CA LEU A 142 -13.82 -14.30 -3.18
C LEU A 142 -12.30 -14.35 -3.40
N ALA A 143 -11.59 -13.29 -3.04
CA ALA A 143 -10.14 -13.24 -3.17
C ALA A 143 -9.43 -14.20 -2.21
N LEU A 144 -9.87 -14.31 -0.96
CA LEU A 144 -9.29 -15.20 0.06
C LEU A 144 -9.62 -16.68 -0.19
N ALA A 145 -10.84 -17.00 -0.66
CA ALA A 145 -11.24 -18.38 -0.95
C ALA A 145 -10.45 -19.00 -2.12
N LYS A 146 -9.81 -18.20 -2.93
CA LYS A 146 -8.83 -18.59 -3.94
C LYS A 146 -7.55 -19.19 -3.34
N ARG A 147 -7.30 -18.99 -2.03
CA ARG A 147 -6.06 -19.36 -1.32
C ARG A 147 -4.80 -18.75 -1.94
N PRO A 148 -4.77 -17.44 -2.16
CA PRO A 148 -3.62 -16.80 -2.77
C PRO A 148 -2.43 -16.74 -1.80
N GLU A 149 -1.21 -16.78 -2.34
CA GLU A 149 0.03 -16.51 -1.61
C GLU A 149 0.29 -14.99 -1.53
N LEU A 150 -0.20 -14.22 -2.51
CA LEU A 150 -0.19 -12.75 -2.53
C LEU A 150 -1.60 -12.20 -2.71
N LEU A 151 -2.03 -11.33 -1.82
CA LEU A 151 -3.28 -10.58 -1.92
C LEU A 151 -3.00 -9.09 -2.15
N ILE A 152 -3.47 -8.58 -3.27
CA ILE A 152 -3.35 -7.17 -3.66
C ILE A 152 -4.70 -6.49 -3.50
N LEU A 153 -4.75 -5.40 -2.71
CA LEU A 153 -5.96 -4.66 -2.37
C LEU A 153 -5.79 -3.19 -2.75
N ASP A 154 -6.56 -2.72 -3.73
CA ASP A 154 -6.49 -1.34 -4.20
C ASP A 154 -7.59 -0.49 -3.54
N GLU A 155 -7.22 0.28 -2.53
CA GLU A 155 -8.10 1.14 -1.71
C GLU A 155 -9.42 0.47 -1.27
N PRO A 156 -9.39 -0.76 -0.73
CA PRO A 156 -10.58 -1.59 -0.54
C PRO A 156 -11.55 -1.04 0.52
N VAL A 157 -11.10 -0.12 1.36
CA VAL A 157 -11.88 0.47 2.46
C VAL A 157 -12.21 1.95 2.25
N ALA A 158 -11.87 2.55 1.10
CA ALA A 158 -11.98 3.98 0.86
C ALA A 158 -13.42 4.51 0.96
N SER A 159 -14.40 3.71 0.53
CA SER A 159 -15.83 4.07 0.51
C SER A 159 -16.62 3.50 1.69
N LEU A 160 -15.94 2.87 2.67
CA LEU A 160 -16.60 2.23 3.80
C LEU A 160 -16.73 3.22 4.97
N ASP A 161 -17.84 3.09 5.72
CA ASP A 161 -17.98 3.75 7.01
C ASP A 161 -16.96 3.19 8.04
N PRO A 162 -16.70 3.89 9.16
CA PRO A 162 -15.67 3.49 10.10
C PRO A 162 -15.84 2.09 10.70
N LEU A 163 -17.08 1.60 10.87
CA LEU A 163 -17.35 0.27 11.43
C LEU A 163 -17.05 -0.81 10.39
N ALA A 164 -17.61 -0.68 9.19
CA ALA A 164 -17.38 -1.61 8.08
C ALA A 164 -15.88 -1.70 7.71
N ARG A 165 -15.14 -0.57 7.78
CA ARG A 165 -13.69 -0.51 7.59
C ARG A 165 -12.95 -1.34 8.63
N ARG A 166 -13.28 -1.19 9.91
CA ARG A 166 -12.67 -1.96 11.00
C ARG A 166 -12.93 -3.45 10.85
N GLU A 167 -14.16 -3.82 10.49
CA GLU A 167 -14.54 -5.21 10.27
C GLU A 167 -13.81 -5.81 9.06
N PHE A 168 -13.65 -5.06 7.98
CA PHE A 168 -12.87 -5.48 6.80
C PHE A 168 -11.41 -5.76 7.17
N LEU A 169 -10.74 -4.81 7.83
CA LEU A 169 -9.34 -4.96 8.23
C LEU A 169 -9.16 -6.11 9.23
N ARG A 170 -10.07 -6.28 10.18
CA ARG A 170 -10.04 -7.43 11.10
C ARG A 170 -10.13 -8.75 10.33
N GLY A 171 -11.11 -8.90 9.45
CA GLY A 171 -11.28 -10.12 8.65
C GLY A 171 -10.12 -10.39 7.69
N LEU A 172 -9.43 -9.33 7.22
CA LEU A 172 -8.19 -9.44 6.46
C LEU A 172 -7.06 -10.02 7.34
N MET A 173 -6.86 -9.44 8.54
CA MET A 173 -5.78 -9.87 9.45
C MET A 173 -5.98 -11.29 10.00
N GLU A 174 -7.23 -11.69 10.25
CA GLU A 174 -7.57 -13.06 10.62
C GLU A 174 -7.13 -14.06 9.52
N ALA A 175 -7.41 -13.72 8.24
CA ALA A 175 -7.02 -14.56 7.11
C ALA A 175 -5.50 -14.60 6.89
N VAL A 176 -4.80 -13.46 7.09
CA VAL A 176 -3.33 -13.39 7.02
C VAL A 176 -2.70 -14.28 8.10
N ALA A 177 -3.20 -14.20 9.33
CA ALA A 177 -2.70 -15.00 10.45
C ALA A 177 -2.91 -16.51 10.25
N GLU A 178 -4.05 -16.90 9.62
CA GLU A 178 -4.38 -18.30 9.36
C GLU A 178 -3.53 -18.91 8.23
N HIS A 179 -3.10 -18.12 7.23
CA HIS A 179 -2.55 -18.67 5.99
C HIS A 179 -1.16 -18.14 5.62
N GLY A 180 -0.62 -17.16 6.34
CA GLY A 180 0.69 -16.56 6.02
C GLY A 180 0.72 -15.82 4.68
N THR A 181 -0.43 -15.38 4.16
CA THR A 181 -0.56 -14.68 2.88
C THR A 181 0.16 -13.34 2.93
N SER A 182 1.01 -13.06 1.94
CA SER A 182 1.57 -11.71 1.73
C SER A 182 0.46 -10.77 1.29
N VAL A 183 0.42 -9.55 1.81
CA VAL A 183 -0.61 -8.56 1.47
C VAL A 183 0.02 -7.26 1.02
N VAL A 184 -0.49 -6.68 -0.07
CA VAL A 184 -0.21 -5.29 -0.45
C VAL A 184 -1.53 -4.52 -0.46
N LEU A 185 -1.65 -3.59 0.47
CA LEU A 185 -2.86 -2.79 0.70
C LEU A 185 -2.57 -1.32 0.37
N SER A 186 -3.21 -0.75 -0.66
CA SER A 186 -3.15 0.69 -0.87
C SER A 186 -4.20 1.42 -0.02
N SER A 187 -3.79 2.56 0.55
CA SER A 187 -4.70 3.48 1.23
C SER A 187 -4.19 4.92 1.09
N HIS A 188 -5.11 5.87 1.15
CA HIS A 188 -4.80 7.28 1.34
C HIS A 188 -4.93 7.71 2.81
N LEU A 189 -5.42 6.82 3.69
CA LEU A 189 -5.55 7.02 5.13
C LEU A 189 -4.46 6.24 5.86
N VAL A 190 -3.49 6.93 6.42
CA VAL A 190 -2.36 6.31 7.13
C VAL A 190 -2.82 5.56 8.38
N ALA A 191 -3.82 6.10 9.10
CA ALA A 191 -4.37 5.50 10.31
C ALA A 191 -4.92 4.07 10.12
N ASP A 192 -5.38 3.71 8.91
CA ASP A 192 -5.80 2.35 8.59
C ASP A 192 -4.60 1.40 8.47
N LEU A 193 -3.48 1.90 7.93
CA LEU A 193 -2.25 1.15 7.71
C LEU A 193 -1.47 0.92 9.00
N GLU A 194 -1.41 1.91 9.90
CA GLU A 194 -0.73 1.80 11.20
C GLU A 194 -1.16 0.58 12.02
N ARG A 195 -2.40 0.14 11.83
CA ARG A 195 -2.98 -0.96 12.61
C ARG A 195 -2.65 -2.34 12.07
N VAL A 196 -2.26 -2.44 10.80
CA VAL A 196 -2.20 -3.72 10.09
C VAL A 196 -0.87 -3.94 9.37
N CYS A 197 -0.13 -2.87 9.00
CA CYS A 197 1.06 -2.98 8.18
C CYS A 197 2.34 -3.08 9.01
N ASP A 198 3.21 -3.99 8.62
CA ASP A 198 4.57 -4.14 9.15
C ASP A 198 5.63 -3.64 8.15
N TYR A 199 5.25 -3.36 6.91
CA TYR A 199 6.10 -2.79 5.87
C TYR A 199 5.40 -1.62 5.17
N LEU A 200 6.12 -0.55 4.86
CA LEU A 200 5.58 0.66 4.25
C LEU A 200 6.27 0.96 2.92
N VAL A 201 5.47 1.36 1.92
CA VAL A 201 5.95 1.93 0.65
C VAL A 201 5.26 3.27 0.44
N VAL A 202 6.03 4.35 0.35
CA VAL A 202 5.52 5.70 0.06
C VAL A 202 5.79 6.05 -1.40
N LEU A 203 4.71 6.25 -2.14
CA LEU A 203 4.73 6.59 -3.56
C LEU A 203 4.26 8.05 -3.75
N VAL A 204 5.14 8.91 -4.27
CA VAL A 204 4.81 10.32 -4.51
C VAL A 204 5.41 10.77 -5.85
N ALA A 205 4.64 11.55 -6.60
CA ALA A 205 5.05 12.07 -7.91
C ALA A 205 5.58 10.97 -8.84
N SER A 206 4.84 9.85 -8.91
CA SER A 206 5.14 8.68 -9.75
C SER A 206 6.45 7.93 -9.41
N ARG A 207 7.01 8.14 -8.21
CA ARG A 207 8.26 7.52 -7.74
C ARG A 207 8.10 6.93 -6.34
N VAL A 208 8.78 5.83 -6.08
CA VAL A 208 8.96 5.32 -4.71
C VAL A 208 9.92 6.26 -4.00
N ARG A 209 9.49 6.81 -2.86
CA ARG A 209 10.29 7.74 -2.05
C ARG A 209 10.95 7.04 -0.88
N ILE A 210 10.25 6.11 -0.28
CA ILE A 210 10.78 5.27 0.80
C ILE A 210 10.06 3.92 0.78
N ALA A 211 10.77 2.87 1.11
CA ALA A 211 10.25 1.53 1.33
C ALA A 211 11.05 0.84 2.43
N GLY A 212 10.36 0.20 3.37
CA GLY A 212 11.04 -0.49 4.48
C GLY A 212 10.09 -1.01 5.55
N GLU A 213 10.64 -1.77 6.49
CA GLU A 213 9.92 -2.19 7.68
C GLU A 213 9.53 -0.97 8.53
N VAL A 214 8.27 -0.92 8.96
CA VAL A 214 7.73 0.22 9.73
C VAL A 214 8.55 0.50 10.97
N SER A 215 8.91 -0.53 11.74
CA SER A 215 9.75 -0.40 12.93
C SER A 215 11.12 0.23 12.65
N THR A 216 11.76 -0.19 11.57
CA THR A 216 13.07 0.33 11.15
C THR A 216 12.96 1.77 10.64
N LEU A 217 11.90 2.07 9.87
CA LEU A 217 11.65 3.42 9.41
C LEU A 217 11.40 4.38 10.57
N LEU A 218 10.55 4.01 11.53
CA LEU A 218 10.25 4.85 12.69
C LEU A 218 11.46 5.01 13.62
N ALA A 219 12.28 3.97 13.77
CA ALA A 219 13.49 4.04 14.58
C ALA A 219 14.60 4.91 13.96
N SER A 220 14.63 5.07 12.64
CA SER A 220 15.64 5.87 11.93
C SER A 220 15.20 7.31 11.62
N HIS A 221 13.96 7.70 11.96
CA HIS A 221 13.45 9.04 11.71
C HIS A 221 13.06 9.73 13.02
N HIS A 222 13.46 10.97 13.16
CA HIS A 222 13.25 11.75 14.38
C HIS A 222 12.77 13.16 14.06
N ARG A 223 11.94 13.70 14.94
CA ARG A 223 11.60 15.12 14.95
C ARG A 223 12.58 15.84 15.84
N LEU A 224 13.29 16.82 15.31
CA LEU A 224 14.27 17.66 15.98
C LEU A 224 13.66 19.05 16.15
N SER A 225 13.55 19.54 17.37
CA SER A 225 13.11 20.91 17.68
C SER A 225 14.20 21.64 18.43
N GLY A 226 14.62 22.79 17.91
CA GLY A 226 15.74 23.55 18.49
C GLY A 226 15.77 25.01 18.00
N PRO A 227 16.77 25.80 18.43
CA PRO A 227 16.94 27.18 17.98
C PRO A 227 17.20 27.23 16.47
N ARG A 228 16.73 28.31 15.83
CA ARG A 228 16.96 28.51 14.39
C ARG A 228 18.46 28.55 14.08
N ARG A 229 18.90 27.61 13.23
CA ARG A 229 20.29 27.49 12.76
C ARG A 229 20.30 27.18 11.28
N ASP A 230 21.41 27.48 10.62
CA ASP A 230 21.63 27.07 9.23
C ASP A 230 21.61 25.52 9.13
N PRO A 231 20.95 24.95 8.10
CA PRO A 231 20.94 23.50 7.87
C PRO A 231 22.33 22.85 7.77
N GLY A 232 23.35 23.61 7.37
CA GLY A 232 24.75 23.17 7.31
C GLY A 232 25.40 22.94 8.68
N ALA A 233 24.75 23.30 9.79
CA ALA A 233 25.26 23.07 11.17
C ALA A 233 24.79 21.73 11.77
N LEU A 234 24.09 20.89 11.01
CA LEU A 234 23.69 19.56 11.49
C LEU A 234 24.87 18.57 11.45
N PRO A 235 24.91 17.59 12.37
CA PRO A 235 25.93 16.55 12.35
C PRO A 235 25.97 15.77 11.03
N ALA A 236 27.14 15.29 10.65
CA ALA A 236 27.31 14.44 9.49
C ALA A 236 26.42 13.17 9.63
N GLY A 237 25.78 12.76 8.53
CA GLY A 237 24.90 11.59 8.52
C GLY A 237 23.43 11.86 8.85
N VAL A 238 23.06 13.12 9.12
CA VAL A 238 21.66 13.53 9.29
C VAL A 238 21.09 14.01 7.95
N GLU A 239 20.11 13.31 7.42
CA GLU A 239 19.36 13.70 6.21
C GLU A 239 18.06 14.41 6.62
N VAL A 240 17.92 15.71 6.33
CA VAL A 240 16.69 16.45 6.55
C VAL A 240 15.66 16.07 5.48
N ILE A 241 14.51 15.57 5.91
CA ILE A 241 13.40 15.19 5.05
C ILE A 241 12.43 16.37 4.88
N GLU A 242 12.08 17.03 5.97
CA GLU A 242 11.20 18.19 6.01
C GLU A 242 11.75 19.21 7.01
N GLU A 243 11.62 20.49 6.69
CA GLU A 243 12.01 21.59 7.58
C GLU A 243 10.88 22.62 7.70
N SER A 244 10.70 23.12 8.91
CA SER A 244 9.79 24.21 9.22
C SER A 244 10.48 25.17 10.19
N HIS A 245 10.37 26.45 9.92
CA HIS A 245 11.01 27.49 10.72
C HIS A 245 9.99 28.53 11.19
N THR A 246 10.13 28.94 12.42
CA THR A 246 9.60 30.21 12.95
C THR A 246 10.74 31.22 13.09
N ASP A 247 10.47 32.43 13.58
CA ASP A 247 11.52 33.45 13.78
C ASP A 247 12.64 32.96 14.70
N LYS A 248 12.35 32.10 15.67
CA LYS A 248 13.29 31.69 16.73
C LYS A 248 13.58 30.18 16.78
N GLN A 249 12.77 29.36 16.13
CA GLN A 249 12.81 27.90 16.26
C GLN A 249 12.81 27.23 14.91
N SER A 250 13.58 26.16 14.80
CA SER A 250 13.52 25.20 13.69
C SER A 250 12.93 23.87 14.19
N THR A 251 12.04 23.32 13.38
CA THR A 251 11.55 21.95 13.55
C THR A 251 11.89 21.18 12.28
N LEU A 252 12.65 20.10 12.44
CA LEU A 252 13.10 19.26 11.34
C LEU A 252 12.56 17.84 11.53
N LEU A 253 12.12 17.22 10.44
CA LEU A 253 12.00 15.76 10.40
C LEU A 253 13.25 15.25 9.67
N ALA A 254 14.06 14.48 10.38
CA ALA A 254 15.35 14.02 9.89
C ALA A 254 15.47 12.50 9.98
N ARG A 255 16.19 11.93 9.00
CA ARG A 255 16.63 10.55 9.00
C ARG A 255 18.07 10.49 9.48
N THR A 256 18.36 9.59 10.42
CA THR A 256 19.71 9.35 10.93
C THR A 256 19.95 7.86 11.17
N GLY A 257 21.16 7.38 10.91
CA GLY A 257 21.62 6.04 11.26
C GLY A 257 22.23 5.97 12.64
N GLU A 258 22.56 7.11 13.26
CA GLU A 258 23.23 7.20 14.55
C GLU A 258 22.48 8.14 15.50
N PRO A 259 22.58 7.96 16.82
CA PRO A 259 21.99 8.87 17.80
C PRO A 259 22.55 10.30 17.65
N ILE A 260 21.68 11.30 17.70
CA ILE A 260 22.09 12.71 17.70
C ILE A 260 22.39 13.13 19.13
N HIS A 261 23.63 13.53 19.40
CA HIS A 261 24.13 13.92 20.72
C HIS A 261 24.22 15.44 20.96
N ASP A 262 23.58 16.26 20.10
CA ASP A 262 23.57 17.72 20.29
C ASP A 262 22.46 18.12 21.27
N PRO A 263 22.83 18.63 22.49
CA PRO A 263 21.87 19.01 23.53
C PRO A 263 21.00 20.22 23.18
N SER A 264 21.31 20.93 22.10
CA SER A 264 20.50 22.04 21.62
C SER A 264 19.23 21.60 20.89
N TRP A 265 19.12 20.31 20.53
CA TRP A 265 17.96 19.74 19.89
C TRP A 265 17.16 18.87 20.87
N THR A 266 15.87 19.13 20.95
CA THR A 266 14.91 18.21 21.56
C THR A 266 14.51 17.18 20.51
N ILE A 267 14.78 15.91 20.77
CA ILE A 267 14.56 14.79 19.86
C ILE A 267 13.29 14.05 20.32
N THR A 268 12.33 13.91 19.40
CA THR A 268 11.10 13.16 19.67
C THR A 268 10.86 12.11 18.57
N PRO A 269 10.25 10.96 18.90
CA PRO A 269 9.86 9.97 17.91
C PRO A 269 8.82 10.54 16.94
N VAL A 270 8.76 9.97 15.74
CA VAL A 270 7.75 10.32 14.72
C VAL A 270 6.69 9.24 14.63
N SER A 271 5.46 9.62 14.29
CA SER A 271 4.40 8.68 13.92
C SER A 271 4.55 8.25 12.44
N MET A 272 3.87 7.18 12.03
CA MET A 272 3.81 6.80 10.63
C MET A 272 3.17 7.92 9.79
N GLU A 273 2.17 8.62 10.32
CA GLU A 273 1.52 9.73 9.65
C GLU A 273 2.49 10.88 9.41
N ASP A 274 3.25 11.30 10.44
CA ASP A 274 4.29 12.33 10.29
C ASP A 274 5.32 11.96 9.22
N LEU A 275 5.77 10.71 9.23
CA LEU A 275 6.74 10.19 8.25
C LEU A 275 6.20 10.31 6.83
N VAL A 276 4.99 9.83 6.60
CA VAL A 276 4.34 9.86 5.28
C VAL A 276 4.13 11.28 4.80
N LEU A 277 3.63 12.17 5.67
CA LEU A 277 3.39 13.58 5.34
C LEU A 277 4.68 14.29 4.96
N ALA A 278 5.78 14.07 5.69
CA ALA A 278 7.07 14.69 5.39
C ALA A 278 7.60 14.29 4.00
N TYR A 279 7.52 12.99 3.65
CA TYR A 279 7.93 12.56 2.30
C TYR A 279 7.00 13.08 1.19
N MET A 280 5.72 13.30 1.49
CA MET A 280 4.79 13.94 0.55
C MET A 280 5.09 15.44 0.35
N SER A 281 5.39 16.17 1.42
CA SER A 281 5.77 17.59 1.39
C SER A 281 7.06 17.80 0.60
N ARG A 282 8.12 17.07 0.94
CA ARG A 282 9.42 17.13 0.22
C ARG A 282 9.25 16.95 -1.29
N ALA A 283 8.40 16.01 -1.71
CA ALA A 283 8.18 15.76 -3.13
C ALA A 283 7.41 16.88 -3.85
N ARG A 284 6.60 17.67 -3.13
CA ARG A 284 5.96 18.88 -3.68
C ARG A 284 6.98 19.99 -3.89
N ASP A 285 7.84 20.22 -2.91
CA ASP A 285 8.89 21.25 -2.97
C ASP A 285 9.90 20.98 -4.08
N ASP A 286 10.34 19.71 -4.24
CA ASP A 286 11.19 19.28 -5.36
C ASP A 286 10.54 19.58 -6.72
N ARG A 287 9.23 19.45 -6.84
CA ARG A 287 8.49 19.74 -8.07
C ARG A 287 8.41 21.24 -8.35
N THR A 288 8.15 22.03 -7.33
CA THR A 288 8.06 23.49 -7.44
C THR A 288 9.41 24.08 -7.83
N ARG A 289 10.50 23.71 -7.16
CA ARG A 289 11.87 24.14 -7.50
C ARG A 289 12.26 23.79 -8.94
N ARG A 290 11.85 22.60 -9.45
CA ARG A 290 12.14 22.23 -10.85
C ARG A 290 11.37 23.06 -11.87
N LEU A 291 10.17 23.53 -11.56
CA LEU A 291 9.38 24.39 -12.45
C LEU A 291 9.95 25.81 -12.50
N GLU A 292 10.46 26.32 -11.38
CA GLU A 292 11.13 27.64 -11.30
C GLU A 292 12.47 27.71 -12.05
N VAL A 293 13.19 26.58 -12.13
CA VAL A 293 14.48 26.50 -12.85
C VAL A 293 14.30 26.37 -14.38
N VAL A 294 13.10 26.01 -14.85
CA VAL A 294 12.80 25.81 -16.30
C VAL A 294 12.02 27.01 -16.89
N SER A 295 11.58 27.95 -16.06
CA SER A 295 10.96 29.22 -16.46
C SER A 295 12.00 30.34 -16.56
#